data_ab9c15d9d9cfc5e2a4e77e2c78ca6c60
#
_entry.id   ab9c15d9d9cfc5e2a4e77e2c78ca6c60
#
_cell.length_a   1.000
_cell.length_b   1.000
_cell.length_c   1.000
_cell.angle_alpha   90.00
_cell.angle_beta   90.00
_cell.angle_gamma   90.00
#
_symmetry.space_group_name_H-M   'P 1'
#
loop_
_entity.id
_entity.type
_entity.pdbx_description
1 polymer ?
#
loop_
_entity_poly.entity_id
_entity_poly.type
_entity_poly.pdbx_seq_one_letter_code
_entity_poly.pdbx_strand_id
1 'polypeptide(L)'
;MKTLLRNIVVVAWCSAVAQTTFAQQTPAPTADPYANNANPGALQFPLAAPAGNNSGARDNSPANATNTGPFDAASWTYGNVFTPTAEAAIWNPVKAKMLAGEKVTGGTMFAATDPSTYCAMAEAGYDFIWMEMQHSQRDWEEVSRMWRTCPHADAVPGVRIAYTDEREIQHALDAGALVIVVPTVDTVEEAREVVEWAYFPPLGRRSNGGGQAFSAEMWGTVPGGYRATANDNLVLVLMIETLEGVQNAAEIAKVPGVTAIFAASGDLSNFSGYRQGDPDYERLINIVHDAAIDADIRLRGPMAWRDRPDFTCFQAGSETAAISVGVTAELGELKDTQGRVTAGPFAGRGN
;
A
#
# COMPACT_ATOMS: atom_id res chain seq x y z
N MET A 1 -37.65 57.92 -37.54
CA MET A 1 -39.09 57.68 -37.51
C MET A 1 -39.39 56.30 -37.08
N LYS A 2 -40.25 56.17 -36.06
CA LYS A 2 -40.76 54.98 -35.39
C LYS A 2 -39.74 54.14 -34.53
N THR A 3 -39.69 54.58 -33.34
CA THR A 3 -39.19 53.96 -32.10
C THR A 3 -39.93 52.68 -31.78
N LEU A 4 -39.25 51.61 -31.51
CA LEU A 4 -39.84 50.41 -30.88
C LEU A 4 -39.20 50.20 -29.53
N LEU A 5 -39.94 50.58 -28.49
CA LEU A 5 -39.67 50.21 -27.11
C LEU A 5 -39.92 48.69 -26.92
N ARG A 6 -38.96 47.97 -26.43
CA ARG A 6 -39.16 46.60 -25.91
C ARG A 6 -39.19 46.67 -24.41
N ASN A 7 -40.37 46.36 -23.88
CA ASN A 7 -40.60 46.18 -22.46
C ASN A 7 -39.84 44.97 -21.93
N ILE A 8 -38.95 45.19 -20.97
CA ILE A 8 -38.36 44.14 -20.15
C ILE A 8 -39.28 43.98 -18.94
N VAL A 9 -39.95 42.84 -18.86
CA VAL A 9 -40.68 42.41 -17.68
C VAL A 9 -39.65 41.76 -16.73
N VAL A 10 -39.35 42.45 -15.62
CA VAL A 10 -38.58 41.89 -14.54
C VAL A 10 -39.57 41.13 -13.66
N VAL A 11 -39.51 39.81 -13.71
CA VAL A 11 -40.22 38.93 -12.79
C VAL A 11 -39.36 38.81 -11.53
N ALA A 12 -39.77 39.53 -10.47
CA ALA A 12 -39.19 39.37 -9.16
C ALA A 12 -39.67 38.04 -8.56
N TRP A 13 -38.81 37.06 -8.45
CA TRP A 13 -39.03 35.88 -7.63
C TRP A 13 -38.67 36.21 -6.18
N CYS A 14 -39.69 36.38 -5.36
CA CYS A 14 -39.54 36.34 -3.92
C CYS A 14 -39.33 34.87 -3.51
N SER A 15 -38.08 34.48 -3.37
CA SER A 15 -37.76 33.22 -2.68
C SER A 15 -37.89 33.46 -1.16
N ALA A 16 -38.96 32.92 -0.60
CA ALA A 16 -39.06 32.74 0.84
C ALA A 16 -38.00 31.72 1.27
N VAL A 17 -36.88 32.18 1.80
CA VAL A 17 -35.91 31.33 2.47
C VAL A 17 -36.53 30.95 3.81
N ALA A 18 -37.09 29.75 3.89
CA ALA A 18 -37.39 29.13 5.17
C ALA A 18 -36.07 28.93 5.87
N GLN A 19 -35.81 29.75 6.91
CA GLN A 19 -34.72 29.48 7.84
C GLN A 19 -35.09 28.26 8.68
N THR A 20 -34.71 27.06 8.17
CA THR A 20 -34.59 25.93 9.04
C THR A 20 -33.36 26.13 9.91
N THR A 21 -33.63 26.49 11.16
CA THR A 21 -32.64 26.41 12.22
C THR A 21 -32.21 24.96 12.33
N PHE A 22 -31.09 24.61 11.69
CA PHE A 22 -30.36 23.39 12.03
C PHE A 22 -29.91 23.61 13.48
N ALA A 23 -30.60 22.96 14.40
CA ALA A 23 -30.03 22.70 15.70
C ALA A 23 -28.71 21.98 15.42
N GLN A 24 -27.59 22.60 15.73
CA GLN A 24 -26.32 21.93 15.80
C GLN A 24 -26.49 20.84 16.86
N GLN A 25 -26.77 19.61 16.36
CA GLN A 25 -26.50 18.45 17.16
C GLN A 25 -25.00 18.47 17.40
N THR A 26 -24.61 18.75 18.63
CA THR A 26 -23.29 18.40 19.10
C THR A 26 -23.08 16.94 18.71
N PRO A 27 -22.06 16.61 17.92
CA PRO A 27 -21.77 15.21 17.64
C PRO A 27 -21.65 14.52 18.99
N ALA A 28 -22.31 13.38 19.12
CA ALA A 28 -22.11 12.53 20.27
C ALA A 28 -20.60 12.35 20.43
N PRO A 29 -20.06 12.38 21.66
CA PRO A 29 -18.65 12.18 21.87
C PRO A 29 -18.28 10.89 21.13
N THR A 30 -17.39 11.00 20.18
CA THR A 30 -16.83 9.86 19.46
C THR A 30 -16.27 8.94 20.54
N ALA A 31 -16.80 7.74 20.63
CA ALA A 31 -16.32 6.76 21.58
C ALA A 31 -14.81 6.67 21.39
N ASP A 32 -14.08 6.81 22.48
CA ASP A 32 -12.63 6.66 22.47
C ASP A 32 -12.32 5.29 21.87
N PRO A 33 -11.69 5.22 20.68
CA PRO A 33 -11.40 3.95 20.03
C PRO A 33 -10.50 3.06 20.89
N TYR A 34 -9.89 3.62 21.92
CA TYR A 34 -9.02 2.91 22.86
C TYR A 34 -9.70 2.52 24.17
N ALA A 35 -10.82 3.17 24.50
CA ALA A 35 -11.56 2.88 25.73
C ALA A 35 -12.54 1.74 25.56
N ASN A 36 -12.88 1.39 24.34
CA ASN A 36 -13.97 0.46 24.10
C ASN A 36 -13.57 -0.64 23.14
N ASN A 37 -13.09 -1.72 23.71
CA ASN A 37 -12.87 -2.95 22.96
C ASN A 37 -14.14 -3.64 22.51
N ALA A 38 -15.28 -3.06 22.79
CA ALA A 38 -16.55 -3.59 22.36
C ALA A 38 -16.91 -3.21 20.93
N ASN A 39 -16.04 -2.52 20.23
CA ASN A 39 -16.20 -2.31 18.80
C ASN A 39 -15.36 -3.34 18.04
N PRO A 40 -15.93 -4.52 17.68
CA PRO A 40 -15.22 -5.53 16.93
C PRO A 40 -14.95 -5.00 15.56
N GLY A 41 -13.82 -4.70 15.17
CA GLY A 41 -13.49 -4.13 13.88
C GLY A 41 -13.00 -2.70 13.91
N ALA A 42 -13.23 -1.95 14.96
CA ALA A 42 -12.42 -0.76 15.21
C ALA A 42 -10.97 -1.18 15.37
N LEU A 43 -10.05 -0.25 15.30
CA LEU A 43 -8.70 -0.47 15.81
C LEU A 43 -8.77 -1.08 17.21
N GLN A 44 -9.15 -2.31 17.19
CA GLN A 44 -9.21 -3.06 18.41
C GLN A 44 -7.82 -3.55 18.63
N PHE A 45 -7.30 -2.84 19.54
CA PHE A 45 -6.51 -3.63 20.44
C PHE A 45 -7.47 -4.64 21.01
N PRO A 46 -7.31 -5.91 20.78
CA PRO A 46 -8.13 -6.90 21.44
C PRO A 46 -7.76 -6.94 22.89
N LEU A 47 -8.02 -5.82 23.52
CA LEU A 47 -8.19 -5.72 24.94
C LEU A 47 -9.47 -6.44 25.31
N ALA A 48 -10.31 -6.75 24.35
CA ALA A 48 -11.22 -7.82 24.53
C ALA A 48 -10.31 -8.95 24.89
N ALA A 49 -9.98 -8.91 26.11
CA ALA A 49 -9.42 -10.04 26.72
C ALA A 49 -10.14 -11.23 26.15
N PRO A 50 -9.39 -12.25 25.80
CA PRO A 50 -9.99 -13.51 25.48
C PRO A 50 -11.04 -13.78 26.55
N ALA A 51 -12.13 -14.23 26.08
CA ALA A 51 -13.29 -14.69 26.81
C ALA A 51 -13.24 -14.54 28.34
N GLY A 52 -14.01 -13.68 28.86
CA GLY A 52 -14.24 -13.58 30.31
C GLY A 52 -13.76 -12.28 30.95
N ASN A 53 -13.04 -11.45 30.21
CA ASN A 53 -12.56 -10.19 30.75
C ASN A 53 -13.16 -8.99 30.06
N ASN A 54 -14.47 -9.07 29.85
CA ASN A 54 -15.26 -8.04 29.17
C ASN A 54 -15.43 -6.75 29.99
N SER A 55 -14.86 -6.68 31.16
CA SER A 55 -14.91 -5.46 31.97
C SER A 55 -13.90 -4.40 31.58
N GLY A 56 -13.11 -4.67 30.53
CA GLY A 56 -11.95 -3.83 30.21
C GLY A 56 -10.83 -3.89 31.24
N ALA A 57 -11.02 -4.60 32.35
CA ALA A 57 -9.99 -4.86 33.33
C ALA A 57 -9.15 -6.03 32.84
N ARG A 58 -7.89 -5.79 32.57
CA ARG A 58 -6.91 -6.84 32.35
C ARG A 58 -6.80 -7.66 33.63
N ASP A 59 -6.84 -8.96 33.48
CA ASP A 59 -6.37 -9.82 34.57
C ASP A 59 -4.85 -9.65 34.68
N ASN A 60 -4.45 -8.72 35.51
CA ASN A 60 -3.05 -8.49 35.86
C ASN A 60 -2.68 -9.27 37.14
N SER A 61 -3.41 -10.33 37.44
CA SER A 61 -3.08 -11.14 38.63
C SER A 61 -1.68 -11.73 38.49
N PRO A 62 -0.94 -11.78 39.56
CA PRO A 62 0.42 -12.36 39.56
C PRO A 62 0.48 -13.81 39.06
N ALA A 63 -0.65 -14.53 39.11
CA ALA A 63 -0.76 -15.90 38.60
C ALA A 63 -0.59 -16.01 37.08
N ASN A 64 -0.82 -14.94 36.35
CA ASN A 64 -0.68 -14.90 34.88
C ASN A 64 0.61 -14.24 34.42
N ALA A 65 1.45 -13.81 35.36
CA ALA A 65 2.74 -13.21 35.04
C ALA A 65 3.74 -14.32 34.66
N THR A 66 4.20 -14.29 33.42
CA THR A 66 5.23 -15.22 32.91
C THR A 66 6.64 -14.67 33.07
N ASN A 67 6.76 -13.33 33.22
CA ASN A 67 8.03 -12.62 33.36
C ASN A 67 8.23 -12.26 34.85
N THR A 68 8.79 -13.15 35.66
CA THR A 68 8.86 -13.04 37.15
C THR A 68 10.25 -12.73 37.71
N GLY A 69 11.29 -12.79 36.86
CA GLY A 69 12.67 -12.49 37.26
C GLY A 69 13.01 -10.99 37.22
N PRO A 70 14.27 -10.62 37.47
CA PRO A 70 14.75 -9.30 37.13
C PRO A 70 14.44 -8.96 35.67
N PHE A 71 14.11 -7.69 35.40
CA PHE A 71 13.81 -7.27 34.03
C PHE A 71 14.99 -7.53 33.10
N ASP A 72 14.74 -8.27 32.03
CA ASP A 72 15.66 -8.50 30.95
C ASP A 72 14.86 -8.51 29.62
N ALA A 73 15.11 -7.53 28.76
CA ALA A 73 14.41 -7.38 27.50
C ALA A 73 14.66 -8.54 26.52
N ALA A 74 15.84 -9.16 26.57
CA ALA A 74 16.22 -10.25 25.66
C ALA A 74 15.48 -11.56 25.96
N SER A 75 15.11 -11.77 27.21
CA SER A 75 14.38 -12.97 27.68
C SER A 75 12.88 -12.70 27.89
N TRP A 76 12.38 -11.52 27.55
CA TRP A 76 10.99 -11.16 27.79
C TRP A 76 10.02 -12.00 26.96
N THR A 77 9.11 -12.66 27.64
CA THR A 77 8.02 -13.40 26.99
C THR A 77 6.86 -12.46 26.69
N TYR A 78 6.51 -12.33 25.41
CA TYR A 78 5.39 -11.50 24.98
C TYR A 78 4.06 -12.07 25.46
N GLY A 79 3.19 -11.16 25.92
CA GLY A 79 1.79 -11.49 26.18
C GLY A 79 0.97 -11.59 24.90
N ASN A 80 -0.25 -12.07 25.03
CA ASN A 80 -1.15 -12.33 23.90
C ASN A 80 -2.19 -11.23 23.64
N VAL A 81 -2.07 -10.08 24.29
CA VAL A 81 -3.09 -9.01 24.22
C VAL A 81 -3.39 -8.55 22.81
N PHE A 82 -2.38 -8.53 21.95
CA PHE A 82 -2.53 -8.10 20.56
C PHE A 82 -2.43 -9.25 19.55
N THR A 83 -2.41 -10.47 20.04
CA THR A 83 -2.41 -11.66 19.19
C THR A 83 -3.84 -12.16 19.08
N PRO A 84 -4.35 -12.44 17.88
CA PRO A 84 -5.66 -13.09 17.75
C PRO A 84 -5.72 -14.39 18.52
N THR A 85 -6.85 -14.65 19.16
CA THR A 85 -7.09 -15.92 19.85
C THR A 85 -7.54 -17.05 18.92
N ALA A 86 -7.85 -16.71 17.69
CA ALA A 86 -8.21 -17.61 16.59
C ALA A 86 -7.21 -17.44 15.44
N GLU A 87 -7.34 -18.27 14.41
CA GLU A 87 -6.58 -18.07 13.16
C GLU A 87 -6.73 -16.64 12.66
N ALA A 88 -5.61 -16.04 12.24
CA ALA A 88 -5.61 -14.68 11.74
C ALA A 88 -6.49 -14.58 10.49
N ALA A 89 -7.36 -13.58 10.48
CA ALA A 89 -8.19 -13.32 9.32
C ALA A 89 -7.36 -12.63 8.23
N ILE A 90 -7.23 -13.24 7.07
CA ILE A 90 -6.67 -12.59 5.89
C ILE A 90 -7.82 -11.83 5.20
N TRP A 91 -7.81 -10.52 5.37
CA TRP A 91 -8.79 -9.60 4.81
C TRP A 91 -8.23 -8.70 3.71
N ASN A 92 -6.89 -8.62 3.57
CA ASN A 92 -6.24 -7.96 2.44
C ASN A 92 -6.36 -8.85 1.19
N PRO A 93 -7.12 -8.44 0.15
CA PRO A 93 -7.33 -9.27 -1.03
C PRO A 93 -6.04 -9.54 -1.82
N VAL A 94 -5.09 -8.61 -1.82
CA VAL A 94 -3.78 -8.81 -2.44
C VAL A 94 -3.02 -9.92 -1.72
N LYS A 95 -3.00 -9.89 -0.39
CA LYS A 95 -2.35 -10.93 0.42
C LYS A 95 -2.99 -12.29 0.19
N ALA A 96 -4.31 -12.35 0.16
CA ALA A 96 -5.07 -13.59 -0.09
C ALA A 96 -4.72 -14.21 -1.46
N LYS A 97 -4.75 -13.40 -2.53
CA LYS A 97 -4.34 -13.83 -3.88
C LYS A 97 -2.90 -14.32 -3.91
N MET A 98 -1.99 -13.58 -3.31
CA MET A 98 -0.57 -13.97 -3.26
C MET A 98 -0.38 -15.31 -2.53
N LEU A 99 -1.06 -15.52 -1.40
CA LEU A 99 -1.01 -16.80 -0.67
C LEU A 99 -1.57 -17.95 -1.51
N ALA A 100 -2.61 -17.70 -2.30
CA ALA A 100 -3.19 -18.67 -3.23
C ALA A 100 -2.33 -18.92 -4.49
N GLY A 101 -1.23 -18.18 -4.69
CA GLY A 101 -0.40 -18.26 -5.89
C GLY A 101 -1.03 -17.62 -7.12
N GLU A 102 -2.06 -16.82 -6.94
CA GLU A 102 -2.72 -16.09 -8.02
C GLU A 102 -1.90 -14.86 -8.43
N LYS A 103 -2.10 -14.43 -9.67
CA LYS A 103 -1.44 -13.24 -10.21
C LYS A 103 -2.09 -11.98 -9.64
N VAL A 104 -1.26 -11.03 -9.21
CA VAL A 104 -1.68 -9.70 -8.76
C VAL A 104 -0.96 -8.61 -9.55
N THR A 105 -1.67 -7.53 -9.83
CA THR A 105 -1.15 -6.43 -10.65
C THR A 105 -1.34 -5.09 -9.94
N GLY A 106 -0.26 -4.34 -9.78
CA GLY A 106 -0.27 -2.98 -9.23
C GLY A 106 -0.10 -1.91 -10.29
N GLY A 107 -1.03 -0.97 -10.36
CA GLY A 107 -0.86 0.27 -11.10
C GLY A 107 0.08 1.22 -10.39
N THR A 108 0.75 2.10 -11.11
CA THR A 108 1.72 3.05 -10.55
C THR A 108 1.19 4.49 -10.64
N MET A 109 1.16 5.22 -9.54
CA MET A 109 0.89 6.66 -9.50
C MET A 109 2.20 7.43 -9.43
N PHE A 110 2.56 8.09 -10.52
CA PHE A 110 3.86 8.73 -10.66
C PHE A 110 3.79 10.27 -10.58
N ALA A 111 2.97 10.87 -11.40
CA ALA A 111 2.97 12.32 -11.62
C ALA A 111 1.69 13.02 -11.16
N ALA A 112 0.54 12.35 -11.23
CA ALA A 112 -0.72 12.98 -10.87
C ALA A 112 -0.82 13.23 -9.37
N THR A 113 -1.22 14.45 -9.01
CA THR A 113 -1.44 14.90 -7.62
C THR A 113 -2.92 15.03 -7.28
N ASP A 114 -3.76 14.76 -8.25
CA ASP A 114 -5.21 14.85 -8.12
C ASP A 114 -5.80 13.53 -7.59
N PRO A 115 -6.51 13.57 -6.45
CA PRO A 115 -7.12 12.39 -5.86
C PRO A 115 -8.12 11.66 -6.79
N SER A 116 -8.82 12.38 -7.68
CA SER A 116 -9.77 11.73 -8.58
C SER A 116 -9.07 10.83 -9.61
N THR A 117 -7.85 11.16 -10.00
CA THR A 117 -7.04 10.30 -10.86
C THR A 117 -6.64 9.01 -10.13
N TYR A 118 -6.26 9.12 -8.85
CA TYR A 118 -6.00 7.94 -8.02
C TYR A 118 -7.23 7.04 -7.92
N CYS A 119 -8.39 7.62 -7.58
CA CYS A 119 -9.62 6.87 -7.43
C CYS A 119 -10.04 6.18 -8.74
N ALA A 120 -9.94 6.90 -9.87
CA ALA A 120 -10.22 6.31 -11.19
C ALA A 120 -9.31 5.10 -11.48
N MET A 121 -8.04 5.15 -11.14
CA MET A 121 -7.14 4.00 -11.28
C MET A 121 -7.48 2.88 -10.29
N ALA A 122 -7.80 3.23 -9.06
CA ALA A 122 -8.09 2.26 -8.00
C ALA A 122 -9.39 1.47 -8.26
N GLU A 123 -10.28 2.03 -9.08
CA GLU A 123 -11.54 1.39 -9.51
C GLU A 123 -11.42 0.72 -10.90
N ALA A 124 -10.28 0.85 -11.58
CA ALA A 124 -10.12 0.36 -12.95
C ALA A 124 -9.77 -1.14 -13.05
N GLY A 125 -9.61 -1.84 -11.93
CA GLY A 125 -9.36 -3.29 -11.90
C GLY A 125 -7.94 -3.71 -11.56
N TYR A 126 -7.10 -2.82 -11.08
CA TYR A 126 -5.84 -3.19 -10.44
C TYR A 126 -6.09 -3.81 -9.06
N ASP A 127 -5.24 -4.74 -8.64
CA ASP A 127 -5.31 -5.30 -7.29
C ASP A 127 -4.83 -4.31 -6.22
N PHE A 128 -3.87 -3.48 -6.58
CA PHE A 128 -3.39 -2.39 -5.74
C PHE A 128 -2.88 -1.23 -6.59
N ILE A 129 -2.85 -0.04 -6.02
CA ILE A 129 -2.15 1.09 -6.61
C ILE A 129 -0.98 1.45 -5.71
N TRP A 130 0.23 1.47 -6.25
CA TRP A 130 1.37 1.94 -5.51
C TRP A 130 1.68 3.40 -5.83
N MET A 131 1.73 4.20 -4.79
CA MET A 131 2.19 5.57 -4.86
C MET A 131 3.71 5.55 -4.99
N GLU A 132 4.22 6.20 -6.01
CA GLU A 132 5.65 6.28 -6.23
C GLU A 132 6.24 7.44 -5.46
N MET A 133 7.12 7.19 -4.49
CA MET A 133 7.76 8.23 -3.69
C MET A 133 9.26 8.31 -3.88
N GLN A 134 9.92 7.27 -4.39
CA GLN A 134 11.36 7.27 -4.61
C GLN A 134 11.79 8.23 -5.73
N HIS A 135 11.04 8.28 -6.82
CA HIS A 135 11.36 9.10 -7.98
C HIS A 135 10.32 10.21 -8.22
N SER A 136 9.60 10.60 -7.18
CA SER A 136 8.66 11.73 -7.21
C SER A 136 8.99 12.72 -6.09
N GLN A 137 8.32 13.88 -6.11
CA GLN A 137 8.45 14.88 -5.05
C GLN A 137 7.25 14.90 -4.11
N ARG A 138 6.55 13.80 -4.05
CA ARG A 138 5.33 13.58 -3.30
C ARG A 138 5.64 13.47 -1.80
N ASP A 139 4.74 13.96 -0.98
CA ASP A 139 4.82 13.82 0.48
C ASP A 139 3.70 12.93 1.05
N TRP A 140 3.80 12.60 2.33
CA TRP A 140 2.84 11.74 3.02
C TRP A 140 1.45 12.37 3.20
N GLU A 141 1.34 13.68 3.22
CA GLU A 141 0.05 14.37 3.27
C GLU A 141 -0.71 14.19 1.95
N GLU A 142 -0.01 14.33 0.83
CA GLU A 142 -0.58 14.10 -0.49
C GLU A 142 -1.03 12.64 -0.66
N VAL A 143 -0.19 11.68 -0.31
CA VAL A 143 -0.52 10.24 -0.37
C VAL A 143 -1.75 9.92 0.48
N SER A 144 -1.76 10.36 1.73
CA SER A 144 -2.87 10.14 2.65
C SER A 144 -4.17 10.76 2.14
N ARG A 145 -4.11 11.94 1.56
CA ARG A 145 -5.27 12.60 0.96
C ARG A 145 -5.84 11.79 -0.20
N MET A 146 -4.98 11.24 -1.06
CA MET A 146 -5.41 10.40 -2.19
C MET A 146 -6.15 9.16 -1.69
N TRP A 147 -5.55 8.41 -0.77
CA TRP A 147 -6.15 7.19 -0.22
C TRP A 147 -7.48 7.46 0.50
N ARG A 148 -7.55 8.54 1.27
CA ARG A 148 -8.77 8.92 2.00
C ARG A 148 -9.91 9.40 1.10
N THR A 149 -9.64 9.80 -0.13
CA THR A 149 -10.68 10.25 -1.04
C THR A 149 -11.57 9.09 -1.51
N CYS A 150 -11.02 7.90 -1.64
CA CYS A 150 -11.76 6.68 -1.99
C CYS A 150 -11.31 5.49 -1.12
N PRO A 151 -11.60 5.52 0.19
CA PRO A 151 -11.08 4.53 1.14
C PRO A 151 -11.60 3.11 0.92
N HIS A 152 -12.63 2.95 0.11
CA HIS A 152 -13.26 1.67 -0.22
C HIS A 152 -13.14 1.31 -1.70
N ALA A 153 -12.18 1.91 -2.42
CA ALA A 153 -11.87 1.51 -3.78
C ALA A 153 -11.43 0.03 -3.82
N ASP A 154 -11.62 -0.61 -4.97
CA ASP A 154 -11.32 -2.03 -5.15
C ASP A 154 -9.82 -2.33 -4.98
N ALA A 155 -8.96 -1.43 -5.47
CA ALA A 155 -7.53 -1.58 -5.34
C ALA A 155 -7.02 -1.20 -3.94
N VAL A 156 -6.17 -2.04 -3.38
CA VAL A 156 -5.54 -1.82 -2.08
C VAL A 156 -4.50 -0.70 -2.15
N PRO A 157 -4.41 0.19 -1.13
CA PRO A 157 -3.36 1.18 -1.03
C PRO A 157 -1.97 0.56 -0.93
N GLY A 158 -1.09 0.98 -1.82
CA GLY A 158 0.31 0.58 -1.85
C GLY A 158 1.24 1.77 -2.03
N VAL A 159 2.50 1.58 -1.73
CA VAL A 159 3.52 2.62 -1.89
C VAL A 159 4.88 1.99 -2.16
N ARG A 160 5.69 2.63 -3.03
CA ARG A 160 7.13 2.49 -2.98
C ARG A 160 7.66 3.66 -2.16
N ILE A 161 8.23 3.37 -1.02
CA ILE A 161 8.79 4.39 -0.13
C ILE A 161 10.02 5.05 -0.77
N ALA A 162 10.33 6.28 -0.31
CA ALA A 162 11.42 7.05 -0.88
C ALA A 162 12.80 6.46 -0.52
N TYR A 163 12.95 6.02 0.71
CA TYR A 163 14.19 5.49 1.27
C TYR A 163 13.91 4.32 2.18
N THR A 164 14.90 3.44 2.32
CA THR A 164 14.85 2.31 3.26
C THR A 164 15.17 2.81 4.65
N ASP A 165 14.17 3.34 5.36
CA ASP A 165 14.30 3.78 6.74
C ASP A 165 13.01 3.60 7.54
N GLU A 166 13.16 3.58 8.88
CA GLU A 166 12.07 3.36 9.85
C GLU A 166 10.95 4.40 9.70
N ARG A 167 11.29 5.66 9.48
CA ARG A 167 10.33 6.75 9.39
C ARG A 167 9.42 6.60 8.17
N GLU A 168 10.00 6.29 7.02
CA GLU A 168 9.23 6.10 5.78
C GLU A 168 8.26 4.92 5.92
N ILE A 169 8.72 3.81 6.49
CA ILE A 169 7.88 2.63 6.72
C ILE A 169 6.77 2.93 7.74
N GLN A 170 7.10 3.61 8.85
CA GLN A 170 6.11 4.00 9.86
C GLN A 170 5.04 4.91 9.25
N HIS A 171 5.42 5.93 8.48
CA HIS A 171 4.48 6.85 7.84
C HIS A 171 3.60 6.14 6.82
N ALA A 172 4.18 5.24 6.00
CA ALA A 172 3.42 4.44 5.04
C ALA A 172 2.30 3.65 5.70
N LEU A 173 2.63 2.94 6.75
CA LEU A 173 1.69 2.08 7.47
C LEU A 173 0.65 2.89 8.25
N ASP A 174 1.06 4.01 8.85
CA ASP A 174 0.14 4.88 9.59
C ASP A 174 -0.80 5.65 8.65
N ALA A 175 -0.38 5.90 7.42
CA ALA A 175 -1.25 6.42 6.36
C ALA A 175 -2.23 5.38 5.79
N GLY A 176 -2.00 4.09 6.03
CA GLY A 176 -2.93 3.02 5.64
C GLY A 176 -2.44 2.09 4.53
N ALA A 177 -1.15 2.09 4.20
CA ALA A 177 -0.58 1.15 3.23
C ALA A 177 -0.75 -0.31 3.68
N LEU A 178 -1.11 -1.17 2.75
CA LEU A 178 -1.13 -2.63 2.92
C LEU A 178 -0.17 -3.35 1.96
N VAL A 179 0.39 -2.63 1.00
CA VAL A 179 1.47 -3.09 0.12
C VAL A 179 2.60 -2.09 0.24
N ILE A 180 3.75 -2.51 0.75
CA ILE A 180 4.95 -1.67 0.81
C ILE A 180 6.03 -2.28 -0.07
N VAL A 181 6.57 -1.46 -0.94
CA VAL A 181 7.71 -1.78 -1.79
C VAL A 181 8.90 -0.98 -1.29
N VAL A 182 9.93 -1.69 -0.86
CA VAL A 182 11.16 -1.10 -0.30
C VAL A 182 12.26 -1.16 -1.35
N PRO A 183 12.79 -0.01 -1.80
CA PRO A 183 13.83 0.03 -2.82
C PRO A 183 15.18 -0.40 -2.26
N THR A 184 16.07 -0.85 -3.13
CA THR A 184 17.51 -1.03 -2.89
C THR A 184 17.82 -1.76 -1.57
N VAL A 185 17.36 -3.00 -1.44
CA VAL A 185 17.71 -3.85 -0.29
C VAL A 185 18.85 -4.76 -0.71
N ASP A 186 20.02 -4.49 -0.20
CA ASP A 186 21.27 -5.10 -0.63
C ASP A 186 21.80 -6.17 0.34
N THR A 187 21.43 -6.08 1.62
CA THR A 187 21.92 -6.99 2.64
C THR A 187 20.79 -7.65 3.44
N VAL A 188 21.10 -8.78 4.06
CA VAL A 188 20.16 -9.47 4.95
C VAL A 188 19.85 -8.66 6.21
N GLU A 189 20.80 -7.87 6.66
CA GLU A 189 20.67 -6.95 7.79
C GLU A 189 19.64 -5.88 7.49
N GLU A 190 19.72 -5.22 6.34
CA GLU A 190 18.70 -4.25 5.88
C GLU A 190 17.31 -4.91 5.76
N ALA A 191 17.24 -6.11 5.21
CA ALA A 191 15.97 -6.83 5.12
C ALA A 191 15.36 -7.11 6.51
N ARG A 192 16.19 -7.44 7.51
CA ARG A 192 15.74 -7.62 8.90
C ARG A 192 15.28 -6.32 9.53
N GLU A 193 16.02 -5.24 9.33
CA GLU A 193 15.63 -3.91 9.82
C GLU A 193 14.28 -3.47 9.23
N VAL A 194 14.09 -3.66 7.94
CA VAL A 194 12.82 -3.39 7.27
C VAL A 194 11.67 -4.18 7.90
N VAL A 195 11.88 -5.46 8.17
CA VAL A 195 10.87 -6.29 8.86
C VAL A 195 10.62 -5.79 10.27
N GLU A 196 11.66 -5.44 11.03
CA GLU A 196 11.51 -4.88 12.37
C GLU A 196 10.66 -3.60 12.38
N TRP A 197 10.84 -2.73 11.40
CA TRP A 197 10.10 -1.47 11.29
C TRP A 197 8.67 -1.65 10.77
N ALA A 198 8.44 -2.65 9.91
CA ALA A 198 7.15 -2.86 9.27
C ALA A 198 6.13 -3.60 10.15
N TYR A 199 6.60 -4.50 11.00
CA TYR A 199 5.73 -5.39 11.76
C TYR A 199 5.63 -5.02 13.24
N PHE A 200 4.44 -5.23 13.80
CA PHE A 200 4.26 -5.14 15.24
C PHE A 200 4.92 -6.32 15.98
N PRO A 201 5.26 -6.16 17.26
CA PRO A 201 5.73 -7.28 18.06
C PRO A 201 4.77 -8.49 18.05
N PRO A 202 5.28 -9.73 18.10
CA PRO A 202 6.68 -10.10 18.35
C PRO A 202 7.56 -10.18 17.07
N LEU A 203 6.99 -10.06 15.87
CA LEU A 203 7.74 -10.19 14.61
C LEU A 203 8.66 -8.99 14.36
N GLY A 204 8.24 -7.80 14.74
CA GLY A 204 9.00 -6.58 14.61
C GLY A 204 8.83 -5.65 15.81
N ARG A 205 9.18 -4.38 15.63
CA ARG A 205 9.13 -3.35 16.68
C ARG A 205 8.32 -2.11 16.27
N ARG A 206 7.47 -2.21 15.23
CA ARG A 206 6.65 -1.09 14.79
C ARG A 206 5.96 -0.42 15.97
N SER A 207 6.09 0.89 16.07
CA SER A 207 5.44 1.68 17.11
C SER A 207 3.92 1.70 16.92
N ASN A 208 3.20 1.58 18.02
CA ASN A 208 1.75 1.70 18.04
C ASN A 208 1.35 3.09 18.47
N GLY A 209 1.01 3.93 17.51
CA GLY A 209 0.58 5.31 17.73
C GLY A 209 -0.94 5.44 17.85
N GLY A 210 -1.40 6.10 18.90
CA GLY A 210 -2.82 6.33 19.12
C GLY A 210 -3.49 7.29 18.12
N GLY A 211 -2.71 8.03 17.36
CA GLY A 211 -3.18 9.01 16.39
C GLY A 211 -3.15 8.57 14.94
N GLN A 212 -3.08 7.28 14.67
CA GLN A 212 -3.05 6.71 13.31
C GLN A 212 -4.42 6.88 12.62
N ALA A 213 -4.85 8.13 12.46
CA ALA A 213 -6.19 8.47 12.01
C ALA A 213 -6.52 7.88 10.63
N PHE A 214 -5.55 7.87 9.73
CA PHE A 214 -5.77 7.37 8.36
C PHE A 214 -5.92 5.86 8.31
N SER A 215 -5.04 5.12 8.96
CA SER A 215 -5.16 3.66 9.00
C SER A 215 -6.40 3.23 9.81
N ALA A 216 -6.77 3.96 10.85
CA ALA A 216 -8.00 3.73 11.60
C ALA A 216 -9.26 3.94 10.76
N GLU A 217 -9.29 5.00 9.96
CA GLU A 217 -10.40 5.29 9.05
C GLU A 217 -10.55 4.20 7.98
N MET A 218 -9.45 3.75 7.41
CA MET A 218 -9.46 2.75 6.35
C MET A 218 -9.69 1.32 6.87
N TRP A 219 -9.05 0.96 7.98
CA TRP A 219 -8.96 -0.43 8.44
C TRP A 219 -9.59 -0.68 9.82
N GLY A 220 -10.29 0.32 10.36
CA GLY A 220 -10.88 0.22 11.70
C GLY A 220 -11.94 -0.88 11.86
N THR A 221 -12.55 -1.33 10.77
CA THR A 221 -13.65 -2.31 10.78
C THR A 221 -13.26 -3.68 10.22
N VAL A 222 -11.99 -3.95 9.99
CA VAL A 222 -11.55 -5.23 9.43
C VAL A 222 -11.78 -6.39 10.40
N PRO A 223 -12.03 -7.60 9.90
CA PRO A 223 -12.22 -8.77 10.74
C PRO A 223 -11.04 -9.02 11.68
N GLY A 224 -11.31 -9.26 12.95
CA GLY A 224 -10.28 -9.49 13.96
C GLY A 224 -9.58 -8.24 14.51
N GLY A 225 -9.87 -7.07 13.94
CA GLY A 225 -9.27 -5.79 14.31
C GLY A 225 -7.90 -5.56 13.68
N TYR A 226 -7.64 -4.32 13.28
CA TYR A 226 -6.42 -3.97 12.54
C TYR A 226 -5.15 -4.34 13.30
N ARG A 227 -5.03 -3.91 14.58
CA ARG A 227 -3.79 -4.10 15.35
C ARG A 227 -3.41 -5.57 15.53
N ALA A 228 -4.39 -6.44 15.69
CA ALA A 228 -4.16 -7.87 15.92
C ALA A 228 -3.85 -8.65 14.64
N THR A 229 -4.29 -8.14 13.49
CA THR A 229 -4.20 -8.86 12.21
C THR A 229 -3.31 -8.18 11.18
N ALA A 230 -2.82 -6.97 11.46
CA ALA A 230 -2.02 -6.19 10.51
C ALA A 230 -0.78 -6.95 10.00
N ASN A 231 -0.08 -7.67 10.90
CA ASN A 231 1.11 -8.43 10.52
C ASN A 231 0.80 -9.49 9.46
N ASP A 232 -0.34 -10.14 9.55
CA ASP A 232 -0.72 -11.20 8.59
C ASP A 232 -1.21 -10.63 7.25
N ASN A 233 -1.67 -9.37 7.26
CA ASN A 233 -2.24 -8.73 6.09
C ASN A 233 -1.28 -7.80 5.33
N LEU A 234 -0.12 -7.48 5.89
CA LEU A 234 0.88 -6.69 5.21
C LEU A 234 1.53 -7.49 4.07
N VAL A 235 1.64 -6.87 2.91
CA VAL A 235 2.44 -7.33 1.77
C VAL A 235 3.73 -6.51 1.74
N LEU A 236 4.82 -7.13 2.16
CA LEU A 236 6.15 -6.52 2.16
C LEU A 236 6.96 -7.04 0.98
N VAL A 237 7.36 -6.13 0.09
CA VAL A 237 8.11 -6.43 -1.13
C VAL A 237 9.47 -5.74 -1.06
N LEU A 238 10.55 -6.50 -1.17
CA LEU A 238 11.91 -5.96 -1.20
C LEU A 238 12.44 -5.94 -2.64
N MET A 239 13.02 -4.81 -3.07
CA MET A 239 13.58 -4.69 -4.41
C MET A 239 15.04 -5.15 -4.42
N ILE A 240 15.32 -6.13 -5.26
CA ILE A 240 16.66 -6.63 -5.56
C ILE A 240 17.07 -6.02 -6.90
N GLU A 241 17.90 -5.01 -6.85
CA GLU A 241 18.17 -4.16 -8.01
C GLU A 241 19.65 -3.77 -8.20
N THR A 242 20.52 -4.25 -7.30
CA THR A 242 21.97 -4.08 -7.39
C THR A 242 22.67 -5.44 -7.50
N LEU A 243 23.97 -5.43 -7.84
CA LEU A 243 24.76 -6.68 -7.88
C LEU A 243 24.96 -7.27 -6.48
N GLU A 244 25.05 -6.41 -5.45
CA GLU A 244 25.14 -6.84 -4.05
C GLU A 244 23.82 -7.48 -3.59
N GLY A 245 22.68 -6.86 -3.88
CA GLY A 245 21.36 -7.42 -3.61
C GLY A 245 21.16 -8.77 -4.30
N VAL A 246 21.58 -8.91 -5.56
CA VAL A 246 21.53 -10.21 -6.28
C VAL A 246 22.40 -11.26 -5.60
N GLN A 247 23.61 -10.89 -5.14
CA GLN A 247 24.48 -11.81 -4.42
C GLN A 247 23.85 -12.32 -3.13
N ASN A 248 23.10 -11.48 -2.44
CA ASN A 248 22.49 -11.75 -1.14
C ASN A 248 21.01 -12.20 -1.26
N ALA A 249 20.45 -12.28 -2.45
CA ALA A 249 19.03 -12.51 -2.68
C ALA A 249 18.47 -13.75 -1.95
N ALA A 250 19.24 -14.84 -1.90
CA ALA A 250 18.83 -16.07 -1.25
C ALA A 250 18.65 -15.91 0.29
N GLU A 251 19.48 -15.10 0.94
CA GLU A 251 19.36 -14.86 2.38
C GLU A 251 18.33 -13.77 2.67
N ILE A 252 18.22 -12.74 1.82
CA ILE A 252 17.18 -11.71 1.91
C ILE A 252 15.79 -12.34 1.79
N ALA A 253 15.59 -13.24 0.82
CA ALA A 253 14.30 -13.90 0.58
C ALA A 253 13.83 -14.75 1.78
N LYS A 254 14.75 -15.29 2.58
CA LYS A 254 14.44 -16.12 3.76
C LYS A 254 14.11 -15.33 5.02
N VAL A 255 14.22 -14.00 5.00
CA VAL A 255 13.91 -13.19 6.18
C VAL A 255 12.41 -13.29 6.49
N PRO A 256 12.02 -13.77 7.69
CA PRO A 256 10.62 -13.93 8.05
C PRO A 256 9.86 -12.60 7.98
N GLY A 257 8.73 -12.58 7.30
CA GLY A 257 7.93 -11.37 7.08
C GLY A 257 8.04 -10.82 5.65
N VAL A 258 9.08 -11.16 4.91
CA VAL A 258 9.16 -10.83 3.47
C VAL A 258 8.08 -11.62 2.71
N THR A 259 7.24 -10.91 1.97
CA THR A 259 6.17 -11.54 1.19
C THR A 259 6.58 -11.82 -0.24
N ALA A 260 7.40 -10.94 -0.80
CA ALA A 260 7.93 -11.06 -2.15
C ALA A 260 9.27 -10.35 -2.28
N ILE A 261 10.08 -10.80 -3.23
CA ILE A 261 11.19 -10.00 -3.76
C ILE A 261 10.86 -9.53 -5.18
N PHE A 262 11.36 -8.35 -5.51
CA PHE A 262 11.16 -7.72 -6.80
C PHE A 262 12.49 -7.65 -7.55
N ALA A 263 12.64 -8.47 -8.60
CA ALA A 263 13.73 -8.31 -9.55
C ALA A 263 13.52 -7.00 -10.33
N ALA A 264 14.04 -5.89 -9.80
CA ALA A 264 13.76 -4.56 -10.29
C ALA A 264 14.56 -4.25 -11.55
N SER A 265 13.91 -4.42 -12.66
CA SER A 265 14.50 -4.59 -13.98
C SER A 265 15.27 -3.38 -14.52
N GLY A 266 14.84 -2.16 -14.18
CA GLY A 266 15.48 -0.92 -14.66
C GLY A 266 16.83 -0.68 -14.00
N ASP A 267 16.85 -0.68 -12.68
CA ASP A 267 18.06 -0.40 -11.91
C ASP A 267 19.07 -1.54 -11.97
N LEU A 268 18.60 -2.80 -12.02
CA LEU A 268 19.50 -3.92 -12.26
C LEU A 268 20.20 -3.82 -13.60
N SER A 269 19.52 -3.32 -14.66
CA SER A 269 20.14 -3.03 -15.95
C SER A 269 21.17 -1.90 -15.81
N ASN A 270 20.84 -0.84 -15.07
CA ASN A 270 21.71 0.29 -14.84
C ASN A 270 22.98 -0.09 -14.06
N PHE A 271 22.85 -0.85 -12.98
CA PHE A 271 23.97 -1.22 -12.11
C PHE A 271 24.81 -2.38 -12.67
N SER A 272 24.22 -3.28 -13.46
CA SER A 272 24.97 -4.35 -14.08
C SER A 272 25.63 -3.97 -15.41
N GLY A 273 25.13 -2.93 -16.08
CA GLY A 273 25.58 -2.52 -17.40
C GLY A 273 25.04 -3.39 -18.54
N TYR A 274 24.13 -4.33 -18.25
CA TYR A 274 23.50 -5.18 -19.25
C TYR A 274 22.06 -4.77 -19.54
N ARG A 275 21.59 -5.04 -20.74
CA ARG A 275 20.19 -4.78 -21.12
C ARG A 275 19.32 -5.99 -20.78
N GLN A 276 18.07 -5.73 -20.50
CA GLN A 276 17.06 -6.79 -20.38
C GLN A 276 17.07 -7.68 -21.62
N GLY A 277 17.17 -8.99 -21.41
CA GLY A 277 17.30 -9.98 -22.47
C GLY A 277 18.73 -10.37 -22.83
N ASP A 278 19.74 -9.64 -22.38
CA ASP A 278 21.13 -10.09 -22.51
C ASP A 278 21.37 -11.32 -21.63
N PRO A 279 22.18 -12.31 -22.07
CA PRO A 279 22.41 -13.52 -21.28
C PRO A 279 22.89 -13.29 -19.86
N ASP A 280 23.80 -12.31 -19.65
CA ASP A 280 24.31 -11.98 -18.32
C ASP A 280 23.25 -11.28 -17.45
N TYR A 281 22.39 -10.44 -18.05
CA TYR A 281 21.25 -9.90 -17.34
C TYR A 281 20.26 -10.98 -16.90
N GLU A 282 19.90 -11.88 -17.81
CA GLU A 282 18.98 -13.00 -17.50
C GLU A 282 19.55 -13.92 -16.43
N ARG A 283 20.87 -14.10 -16.37
CA ARG A 283 21.53 -14.83 -15.29
C ARG A 283 21.28 -14.17 -13.93
N LEU A 284 21.32 -12.85 -13.83
CA LEU A 284 21.02 -12.13 -12.58
C LEU A 284 19.56 -12.32 -12.18
N ILE A 285 18.64 -12.24 -13.15
CA ILE A 285 17.21 -12.48 -12.91
C ILE A 285 16.98 -13.92 -12.41
N ASN A 286 17.65 -14.90 -12.99
CA ASN A 286 17.52 -16.29 -12.55
C ASN A 286 18.00 -16.50 -11.11
N ILE A 287 19.05 -15.80 -10.65
CA ILE A 287 19.50 -15.87 -9.26
C ILE A 287 18.41 -15.35 -8.32
N VAL A 288 17.79 -14.21 -8.65
CA VAL A 288 16.69 -13.65 -7.85
C VAL A 288 15.45 -14.55 -7.90
N HIS A 289 15.15 -15.12 -9.09
CA HIS A 289 14.07 -16.07 -9.25
C HIS A 289 14.26 -17.28 -8.34
N ASP A 290 15.40 -17.95 -8.43
CA ASP A 290 15.69 -19.16 -7.65
C ASP A 290 15.66 -18.88 -6.14
N ALA A 291 16.12 -17.68 -5.71
CA ALA A 291 16.05 -17.25 -4.33
C ALA A 291 14.61 -17.14 -3.80
N ALA A 292 13.68 -16.62 -4.62
CA ALA A 292 12.28 -16.52 -4.24
C ALA A 292 11.62 -17.91 -4.15
N ILE A 293 11.90 -18.79 -5.11
CA ILE A 293 11.34 -20.15 -5.15
C ILE A 293 11.84 -20.97 -3.96
N ASP A 294 13.15 -20.93 -3.68
CA ASP A 294 13.75 -21.67 -2.56
C ASP A 294 13.23 -21.19 -1.19
N ALA A 295 12.83 -19.92 -1.09
CA ALA A 295 12.26 -19.34 0.12
C ALA A 295 10.73 -19.47 0.22
N ASP A 296 10.06 -20.05 -0.80
CA ASP A 296 8.59 -20.13 -0.91
C ASP A 296 7.88 -18.77 -0.75
N ILE A 297 8.49 -17.71 -1.29
CA ILE A 297 7.89 -16.37 -1.35
C ILE A 297 7.54 -16.01 -2.80
N ARG A 298 6.84 -14.90 -2.99
CA ARG A 298 6.37 -14.48 -4.30
C ARG A 298 7.44 -13.70 -5.05
N LEU A 299 7.43 -13.84 -6.37
CA LEU A 299 8.34 -13.15 -7.27
C LEU A 299 7.60 -12.05 -8.02
N ARG A 300 8.14 -10.82 -7.94
CA ARG A 300 7.61 -9.65 -8.61
C ARG A 300 8.49 -9.22 -9.76
N GLY A 301 7.86 -8.71 -10.82
CA GLY A 301 8.54 -8.13 -11.97
C GLY A 301 7.68 -7.09 -12.69
N PRO A 302 8.20 -6.48 -13.76
CA PRO A 302 7.40 -5.60 -14.61
C PRO A 302 6.30 -6.40 -15.33
N MET A 303 5.22 -5.73 -15.72
CA MET A 303 4.10 -6.35 -16.44
C MET A 303 4.52 -7.06 -17.75
N ALA A 304 5.60 -6.63 -18.35
CA ALA A 304 6.17 -7.28 -19.53
C ALA A 304 6.62 -8.74 -19.25
N TRP A 305 6.82 -9.10 -17.99
CA TRP A 305 7.23 -10.45 -17.59
C TRP A 305 6.06 -11.35 -17.15
N ARG A 306 4.81 -10.94 -17.40
CA ARG A 306 3.62 -11.69 -16.97
C ARG A 306 3.54 -13.13 -17.47
N ASP A 307 4.27 -13.44 -18.54
CA ASP A 307 4.33 -14.77 -19.15
C ASP A 307 5.58 -15.56 -18.75
N ARG A 308 6.47 -14.98 -17.92
CA ARG A 308 7.59 -15.70 -17.34
C ARG A 308 7.09 -16.66 -16.25
N PRO A 309 7.68 -17.87 -16.16
CA PRO A 309 7.36 -18.81 -15.09
C PRO A 309 7.52 -18.17 -13.70
N ASP A 310 6.65 -18.54 -12.78
CA ASP A 310 6.68 -18.23 -11.35
C ASP A 310 6.55 -16.75 -10.96
N PHE A 311 6.59 -15.83 -11.93
CA PHE A 311 6.25 -14.43 -11.67
C PHE A 311 4.74 -14.30 -11.48
N THR A 312 4.34 -13.85 -10.28
CA THR A 312 2.92 -13.74 -9.89
C THR A 312 2.53 -12.35 -9.42
N CYS A 313 3.48 -11.44 -9.22
CA CYS A 313 3.20 -10.07 -8.83
C CYS A 313 3.79 -9.09 -9.85
N PHE A 314 2.99 -8.13 -10.34
CA PHE A 314 3.40 -7.31 -11.47
C PHE A 314 3.26 -5.82 -11.19
N GLN A 315 4.24 -5.07 -11.69
CA GLN A 315 4.16 -3.63 -11.84
C GLN A 315 3.62 -3.30 -13.23
N ALA A 316 2.43 -2.68 -13.26
CA ALA A 316 1.87 -2.10 -14.47
C ALA A 316 2.39 -0.68 -14.71
N GLY A 317 2.01 -0.11 -15.82
CA GLY A 317 2.37 1.26 -16.19
C GLY A 317 1.79 2.33 -15.26
N SER A 318 2.31 3.54 -15.44
CA SER A 318 1.82 4.71 -14.71
C SER A 318 0.44 5.16 -15.22
N GLU A 319 -0.18 6.09 -14.46
CA GLU A 319 -1.43 6.76 -14.85
C GLU A 319 -1.33 7.42 -16.23
N THR A 320 -0.19 8.03 -16.55
CA THR A 320 0.02 8.64 -17.86
C THR A 320 0.10 7.61 -18.98
N ALA A 321 0.70 6.45 -18.71
CA ALA A 321 0.71 5.34 -19.66
C ALA A 321 -0.71 4.76 -19.86
N ALA A 322 -1.46 4.59 -18.77
CA ALA A 322 -2.84 4.11 -18.83
C ALA A 322 -3.75 5.05 -19.63
N ILE A 323 -3.65 6.36 -19.40
CA ILE A 323 -4.36 7.38 -20.19
C ILE A 323 -3.98 7.27 -21.66
N SER A 324 -2.69 7.17 -21.99
CA SER A 324 -2.23 7.07 -23.38
C SER A 324 -2.78 5.83 -24.09
N VAL A 325 -2.79 4.70 -23.40
CA VAL A 325 -3.37 3.44 -23.92
C VAL A 325 -4.87 3.59 -24.10
N GLY A 326 -5.58 4.16 -23.13
CA GLY A 326 -7.03 4.41 -23.19
C GLY A 326 -7.41 5.30 -24.37
N VAL A 327 -6.73 6.44 -24.54
CA VAL A 327 -6.96 7.34 -25.67
C VAL A 327 -6.64 6.67 -27.00
N THR A 328 -5.58 5.87 -27.06
CA THR A 328 -5.24 5.12 -28.28
C THR A 328 -6.32 4.11 -28.64
N ALA A 329 -6.86 3.41 -27.65
CA ALA A 329 -7.96 2.46 -27.85
C ALA A 329 -9.26 3.18 -28.29
N GLU A 330 -9.59 4.33 -27.69
CA GLU A 330 -10.77 5.11 -28.03
C GLU A 330 -10.71 5.67 -29.46
N LEU A 331 -9.55 6.22 -29.85
CA LEU A 331 -9.39 6.81 -31.17
C LEU A 331 -9.25 5.74 -32.26
N GLY A 332 -8.80 4.53 -31.95
CA GLY A 332 -8.64 3.43 -32.88
C GLY A 332 -7.97 3.85 -34.21
N GLU A 333 -8.54 3.42 -35.34
CA GLU A 333 -8.03 3.71 -36.68
C GLU A 333 -8.14 5.18 -37.08
N LEU A 334 -8.96 6.00 -36.40
CA LEU A 334 -9.07 7.44 -36.67
C LEU A 334 -7.73 8.16 -36.59
N LYS A 335 -6.84 7.67 -35.72
CA LYS A 335 -5.51 8.23 -35.57
C LYS A 335 -4.63 8.02 -36.78
N ASP A 336 -4.76 6.88 -37.45
CA ASP A 336 -3.98 6.50 -38.61
C ASP A 336 -4.48 7.24 -39.87
N THR A 337 -5.80 7.50 -39.98
CA THR A 337 -6.39 8.19 -41.12
C THR A 337 -6.14 9.69 -41.13
N GLN A 338 -5.82 10.30 -39.99
CA GLN A 338 -5.59 11.74 -39.88
C GLN A 338 -4.13 12.17 -40.04
N GLY A 339 -3.20 11.22 -40.23
CA GLY A 339 -1.77 11.53 -40.43
C GLY A 339 -1.14 12.35 -39.31
N ARG A 340 -1.67 12.28 -38.11
CA ARG A 340 -1.05 12.93 -36.94
C ARG A 340 0.24 12.20 -36.60
N VAL A 341 1.33 12.71 -37.18
CA VAL A 341 2.66 12.34 -36.69
C VAL A 341 2.77 12.84 -35.25
N THR A 342 2.63 11.97 -34.32
CA THR A 342 3.00 12.24 -32.95
C THR A 342 4.53 12.18 -32.84
N ALA A 343 5.19 13.11 -33.49
CA ALA A 343 6.56 13.43 -33.15
C ALA A 343 6.48 14.17 -31.82
N GLY A 344 6.63 13.45 -30.71
CA GLY A 344 6.91 14.08 -29.43
C GLY A 344 8.15 14.97 -29.55
N PRO A 345 8.32 15.98 -28.67
CA PRO A 345 9.40 16.95 -28.72
C PRO A 345 10.82 16.35 -28.72
N PHE A 346 10.93 15.03 -28.55
CA PHE A 346 12.17 14.27 -28.53
C PHE A 346 12.37 13.33 -29.74
N ALA A 347 11.44 13.28 -30.70
CA ALA A 347 11.54 12.40 -31.86
C ALA A 347 12.67 12.75 -32.87
N GLY A 348 13.60 13.60 -32.52
CA GLY A 348 14.72 14.01 -33.34
C GLY A 348 16.09 13.84 -32.71
N ARG A 349 16.26 13.15 -31.60
CA ARG A 349 17.56 12.95 -30.97
C ARG A 349 18.02 11.48 -31.03
N GLY A 350 17.95 10.92 -32.22
CA GLY A 350 18.59 9.67 -32.56
C GLY A 350 19.70 9.96 -33.54
N ASN A 351 20.89 10.20 -33.06
CA ASN A 351 22.19 9.89 -33.71
C ASN A 351 23.24 9.82 -32.62
#